data_daf248656bc8fd76672f422ee7791d9c
#
_entry.id   daf248656bc8fd76672f422ee7791d9c
#
_cell.length_a   1.000
_cell.length_b   1.000
_cell.length_c   1.000
_cell.angle_alpha   90.00
_cell.angle_beta   90.00
_cell.angle_gamma   90.00
#
_symmetry.space_group_name_H-M   'P 1'
#
loop_
_entity.id
_entity.type
_entity.pdbx_description
1 polymer ?
#
loop_
_entity_poly.entity_id
_entity_poly.type
_entity_poly.pdbx_seq_one_letter_code
_entity_poly.pdbx_strand_id
1 'polypeptide(L)'
;MANRTSSRNNYNRSSNRNRRRRRRSRNRRRRMMPVLAGVLFIVLVLAVVLIAGVIRKYSLSDERADQMAYFGLEADDEVAVILQNEQAELHGLLIDGQPYVNFETVQNSLNSRFYWDANENQLLYALPDNLVKVPVGSSEYYIGKDRQNFNYNIVKTEGNDTYVALDFVKQYTDLEYQLYDSPNRVEILYQWGTQNVATLKDDEAVRQKAGIKSPILTDGKKGDTLTVLDTEEGIEDWTKVRTADGYIGYVRNKRLGSVEAQELASSGDFQAPVYTNISKDYTINMAWHNVTTAAANDTVLSTIASTKGLTTISPTWFTIGDNDGNLDSIASAEYVNYAHQSGLEVWGMIDNFKEGVDTYEVLSYTSKRENLINQLIAQAIQYGLDGINVDFEKLSSETGIHFIEFVRELSIKCRSNNLVLSVDNYVPKAYSSHYYRAEQGVVADYVIIMGYDEHFAGSEESGSVASIGFVRDGIEQTLAEVPAEKVINAVPFYTRLWQETPK
;
A
#
# COMPACT_ATOMS: atom_id res chain seq x y z
N MET A 1 -37.10 68.05 -116.81
CA MET A 1 -36.41 69.26 -116.32
C MET A 1 -35.84 69.04 -114.92
N ALA A 2 -34.51 69.12 -114.82
CA ALA A 2 -33.69 69.65 -113.75
C ALA A 2 -34.08 69.25 -112.33
N ASN A 3 -33.22 68.97 -111.38
CA ASN A 3 -31.80 69.20 -111.21
C ASN A 3 -31.30 68.35 -110.00
N ARG A 4 -30.16 67.79 -110.14
CA ARG A 4 -28.98 67.62 -109.25
C ARG A 4 -29.06 68.24 -107.86
N THR A 5 -28.51 67.61 -106.80
CA THR A 5 -27.12 67.69 -106.18
C THR A 5 -27.06 66.92 -104.91
N SER A 6 -26.16 65.98 -104.80
CA SER A 6 -24.92 66.03 -104.05
C SER A 6 -25.01 66.23 -102.54
N SER A 7 -24.66 65.20 -101.78
CA SER A 7 -23.82 65.35 -100.67
C SER A 7 -23.15 63.98 -100.21
N ARG A 8 -21.93 63.81 -100.58
CA ARG A 8 -20.97 62.86 -99.96
C ARG A 8 -20.47 63.46 -98.66
N ASN A 9 -20.06 62.58 -97.78
CA ASN A 9 -19.22 62.77 -96.57
C ASN A 9 -19.94 62.79 -95.25
N ASN A 10 -20.12 61.58 -94.67
CA ASN A 10 -20.07 61.49 -93.26
C ASN A 10 -19.86 60.01 -92.73
N TYR A 11 -19.21 59.17 -93.50
CA TYR A 11 -19.03 57.73 -93.08
C TYR A 11 -17.59 57.34 -92.55
N ASN A 12 -16.67 58.34 -92.42
CA ASN A 12 -15.26 57.96 -92.08
C ASN A 12 -14.77 58.38 -90.67
N ARG A 13 -15.66 58.93 -89.80
CA ARG A 13 -15.21 59.29 -88.40
C ARG A 13 -15.68 58.35 -87.30
N SER A 14 -16.62 57.45 -87.55
CA SER A 14 -17.11 56.57 -86.49
C SER A 14 -16.29 55.24 -86.39
N SER A 15 -15.63 54.77 -87.45
CA SER A 15 -14.87 53.53 -87.46
C SER A 15 -13.52 53.59 -86.73
N ASN A 16 -12.89 54.82 -86.66
CA ASN A 16 -11.61 54.92 -85.99
C ASN A 16 -11.69 55.13 -84.44
N ARG A 17 -12.84 55.59 -83.92
CA ARG A 17 -13.04 55.64 -82.47
C ARG A 17 -13.30 54.33 -81.85
N ASN A 18 -13.98 53.38 -82.51
CA ASN A 18 -14.27 52.03 -82.00
C ASN A 18 -13.03 51.09 -82.09
N ARG A 19 -12.14 51.29 -83.08
CA ARG A 19 -10.87 50.55 -83.13
C ARG A 19 -9.88 50.90 -82.01
N ARG A 20 -9.79 52.22 -81.64
CA ARG A 20 -8.95 52.69 -80.55
C ARG A 20 -9.51 52.28 -79.15
N ARG A 21 -10.82 52.21 -78.94
CA ARG A 21 -11.41 51.70 -77.70
C ARG A 21 -11.19 50.19 -77.54
N ARG A 22 -11.37 49.35 -78.56
CA ARG A 22 -11.10 47.95 -78.50
C ARG A 22 -9.61 47.60 -78.30
N ARG A 23 -8.67 48.35 -78.87
CA ARG A 23 -7.24 48.15 -78.59
C ARG A 23 -6.82 48.51 -77.18
N ARG A 24 -7.38 49.57 -76.60
CA ARG A 24 -7.12 49.93 -75.20
C ARG A 24 -7.68 48.97 -74.18
N SER A 25 -8.85 48.39 -74.43
CA SER A 25 -9.43 47.33 -73.56
C SER A 25 -8.67 46.00 -73.60
N ARG A 26 -8.15 45.62 -74.81
CA ARG A 26 -7.36 44.40 -74.99
C ARG A 26 -5.97 44.53 -74.33
N ASN A 27 -5.34 45.68 -74.36
CA ASN A 27 -4.05 45.93 -73.72
C ASN A 27 -4.20 46.07 -72.20
N ARG A 28 -5.30 46.57 -71.69
CA ARG A 28 -5.60 46.59 -70.23
C ARG A 28 -5.87 45.18 -69.69
N ARG A 29 -6.58 44.32 -70.41
CA ARG A 29 -6.78 42.93 -70.06
C ARG A 29 -5.45 42.13 -70.12
N ARG A 30 -4.58 42.36 -71.10
CA ARG A 30 -3.26 41.71 -71.20
C ARG A 30 -2.30 42.12 -70.09
N ARG A 31 -2.38 43.35 -69.57
CA ARG A 31 -1.56 43.78 -68.42
C ARG A 31 -2.18 43.39 -67.06
N MET A 32 -3.48 43.18 -67.00
CA MET A 32 -4.14 42.73 -65.78
C MET A 32 -4.04 41.19 -65.62
N MET A 33 -3.88 40.39 -66.69
CA MET A 33 -3.74 38.93 -66.60
C MET A 33 -2.60 38.47 -65.71
N PRO A 34 -1.37 38.95 -65.82
CA PRO A 34 -0.27 38.53 -64.94
C PRO A 34 -0.47 38.97 -63.49
N VAL A 35 -1.09 40.10 -63.24
CA VAL A 35 -1.43 40.59 -61.87
C VAL A 35 -2.51 39.67 -61.27
N LEU A 36 -3.58 39.36 -62.05
CA LEU A 36 -4.62 38.45 -61.60
C LEU A 36 -4.08 37.02 -61.36
N ALA A 37 -3.20 36.56 -62.23
CA ALA A 37 -2.50 35.26 -62.03
C ALA A 37 -1.60 35.28 -60.78
N GLY A 38 -0.89 36.41 -60.53
CA GLY A 38 -0.08 36.55 -59.30
C GLY A 38 -0.94 36.57 -58.03
N VAL A 39 -2.07 37.31 -58.05
CA VAL A 39 -3.02 37.32 -56.92
C VAL A 39 -3.63 35.96 -56.71
N LEU A 40 -4.02 35.27 -57.78
CA LEU A 40 -4.56 33.89 -57.71
C LEU A 40 -3.54 32.91 -57.15
N PHE A 41 -2.27 33.03 -57.52
CA PHE A 41 -1.18 32.26 -57.01
C PHE A 41 -0.95 32.51 -55.50
N ILE A 42 -0.95 33.79 -55.07
CA ILE A 42 -0.83 34.11 -53.65
C ILE A 42 -2.02 33.55 -52.84
N VAL A 43 -3.24 33.66 -53.34
CA VAL A 43 -4.43 33.09 -52.68
C VAL A 43 -4.34 31.56 -52.60
N LEU A 44 -3.83 30.93 -53.67
CA LEU A 44 -3.64 29.48 -53.67
C LEU A 44 -2.57 29.05 -52.68
N VAL A 45 -1.45 29.79 -52.58
CA VAL A 45 -0.39 29.52 -51.58
C VAL A 45 -0.95 29.72 -50.16
N LEU A 46 -1.72 30.80 -49.91
CA LEU A 46 -2.35 31.03 -48.63
C LEU A 46 -3.38 29.93 -48.29
N ALA A 47 -4.15 29.49 -49.27
CA ALA A 47 -5.10 28.35 -49.06
C ALA A 47 -4.35 27.05 -48.73
N VAL A 48 -3.25 26.76 -49.45
CA VAL A 48 -2.40 25.57 -49.16
C VAL A 48 -1.80 25.67 -47.75
N VAL A 49 -1.28 26.81 -47.34
CA VAL A 49 -0.74 27.05 -46.00
C VAL A 49 -1.85 26.89 -44.93
N LEU A 50 -3.04 27.44 -45.16
CA LEU A 50 -4.17 27.26 -44.26
C LEU A 50 -4.62 25.81 -44.16
N ILE A 51 -4.75 25.12 -45.30
CA ILE A 51 -5.11 23.70 -45.34
C ILE A 51 -4.05 22.85 -44.63
N ALA A 52 -2.77 23.11 -44.93
CA ALA A 52 -1.66 22.45 -44.22
C ALA A 52 -1.70 22.71 -42.71
N GLY A 53 -1.99 23.95 -42.30
CA GLY A 53 -2.20 24.31 -40.89
C GLY A 53 -3.35 23.55 -40.22
N VAL A 54 -4.49 23.45 -40.91
CA VAL A 54 -5.64 22.69 -40.44
C VAL A 54 -5.34 21.19 -40.37
N ILE A 55 -4.73 20.62 -41.41
CA ILE A 55 -4.30 19.22 -41.40
C ILE A 55 -3.35 18.96 -40.25
N ARG A 56 -2.33 19.83 -40.08
CA ARG A 56 -1.36 19.68 -38.97
C ARG A 56 -2.03 19.78 -37.60
N LYS A 57 -3.06 20.63 -37.45
CA LYS A 57 -3.81 20.79 -36.18
C LYS A 57 -4.61 19.55 -35.83
N TYR A 58 -5.25 18.90 -36.80
CA TYR A 58 -6.17 17.78 -36.58
C TYR A 58 -5.60 16.40 -36.98
N SER A 59 -4.38 16.31 -37.51
CA SER A 59 -3.70 15.00 -37.71
C SER A 59 -3.20 14.45 -36.38
N LEU A 60 -3.12 13.13 -36.27
CA LEU A 60 -2.43 12.44 -35.17
C LEU A 60 -0.94 12.83 -35.15
N SER A 61 -0.34 12.92 -33.97
CA SER A 61 1.10 13.05 -33.81
C SER A 61 1.74 11.64 -33.90
N ASP A 62 2.88 11.57 -34.60
CA ASP A 62 3.73 10.39 -34.67
C ASP A 62 4.91 10.50 -33.68
N GLU A 63 4.92 11.55 -32.84
CA GLU A 63 5.92 11.75 -31.82
C GLU A 63 5.87 10.62 -30.78
N ARG A 64 7.00 10.00 -30.52
CA ARG A 64 7.14 8.97 -29.50
C ARG A 64 7.61 9.57 -28.20
N ALA A 65 7.08 9.05 -27.09
CA ALA A 65 7.56 9.38 -25.76
C ALA A 65 8.99 8.84 -25.58
N ASP A 66 9.77 9.57 -24.84
CA ASP A 66 10.97 9.02 -24.24
C ASP A 66 10.55 8.02 -23.15
N GLN A 67 10.84 6.77 -23.36
CA GLN A 67 10.38 5.68 -22.51
C GLN A 67 11.09 5.66 -21.15
N MET A 68 12.40 6.01 -21.11
CA MET A 68 13.12 6.15 -19.83
C MET A 68 12.49 7.28 -19.00
N ALA A 69 12.28 8.44 -19.64
CA ALA A 69 11.62 9.58 -18.96
C ALA A 69 10.15 9.29 -18.59
N TYR A 70 9.43 8.48 -19.38
CA TYR A 70 8.06 8.08 -19.05
C TYR A 70 8.01 7.24 -17.77
N PHE A 71 8.92 6.30 -17.61
CA PHE A 71 9.02 5.46 -16.43
C PHE A 71 9.84 6.10 -15.29
N GLY A 72 10.48 7.25 -15.54
CA GLY A 72 11.31 7.96 -14.56
C GLY A 72 12.67 7.30 -14.30
N LEU A 73 13.12 6.42 -15.19
CA LEU A 73 14.39 5.69 -15.04
C LEU A 73 15.58 6.58 -15.41
N GLU A 74 16.63 6.55 -14.59
CA GLU A 74 17.86 7.33 -14.77
C GLU A 74 19.08 6.45 -15.13
N ALA A 75 19.04 5.14 -14.80
CA ALA A 75 20.10 4.19 -15.03
C ALA A 75 19.61 2.90 -15.74
N ASP A 76 20.52 2.19 -16.40
CA ASP A 76 20.21 0.99 -17.18
C ASP A 76 19.87 -0.24 -16.29
N ASP A 77 20.26 -0.23 -15.04
CA ASP A 77 19.98 -1.27 -14.04
C ASP A 77 18.74 -0.98 -13.20
N GLU A 78 18.16 0.20 -13.32
CA GLU A 78 16.86 0.50 -12.73
C GLU A 78 15.73 -0.24 -13.45
N VAL A 79 14.70 -0.57 -12.70
CA VAL A 79 13.47 -1.24 -13.17
C VAL A 79 12.25 -0.45 -12.76
N ALA A 80 11.44 -0.06 -13.73
CA ALA A 80 10.11 0.48 -13.44
C ALA A 80 9.22 -0.62 -12.88
N VAL A 81 8.57 -0.36 -11.76
CA VAL A 81 7.66 -1.31 -11.11
C VAL A 81 6.22 -0.92 -11.40
N ILE A 82 5.48 -1.82 -12.06
CA ILE A 82 4.06 -1.66 -12.34
C ILE A 82 3.29 -2.59 -11.40
N LEU A 83 2.61 -1.98 -10.44
CA LEU A 83 1.80 -2.68 -9.44
C LEU A 83 0.35 -2.73 -9.91
N GLN A 84 -0.09 -3.90 -10.38
CA GLN A 84 -1.43 -4.10 -10.90
C GLN A 84 -1.77 -3.10 -12.02
N ASN A 85 -2.35 -1.95 -11.67
CA ASN A 85 -2.87 -0.95 -12.60
C ASN A 85 -2.18 0.43 -12.48
N GLU A 86 -1.10 0.52 -11.75
CA GLU A 86 -0.38 1.78 -11.53
C GLU A 86 1.14 1.58 -11.53
N GLN A 87 1.86 2.63 -11.82
CA GLN A 87 3.31 2.66 -11.69
C GLN A 87 3.67 3.03 -10.24
N ALA A 88 4.51 2.21 -9.61
CA ALA A 88 5.04 2.53 -8.28
C ALA A 88 5.91 3.80 -8.32
N GLU A 89 5.94 4.54 -7.22
CA GLU A 89 6.79 5.72 -7.09
C GLU A 89 8.28 5.35 -7.00
N LEU A 90 8.58 4.22 -6.35
CA LEU A 90 9.94 3.72 -6.16
C LEU A 90 10.30 2.69 -7.23
N HIS A 91 11.48 2.84 -7.79
CA HIS A 91 12.02 1.90 -8.76
C HIS A 91 12.60 0.65 -8.09
N GLY A 92 12.68 -0.42 -8.86
CA GLY A 92 13.43 -1.61 -8.52
C GLY A 92 14.82 -1.60 -9.18
N LEU A 93 15.54 -2.71 -9.00
CA LEU A 93 16.84 -2.96 -9.63
C LEU A 93 16.81 -4.27 -10.42
N LEU A 94 17.54 -4.33 -11.53
CA LEU A 94 17.78 -5.55 -12.29
C LEU A 94 19.26 -5.94 -12.16
N ILE A 95 19.53 -7.00 -11.40
CA ILE A 95 20.88 -7.44 -11.13
C ILE A 95 21.03 -8.90 -11.57
N ASP A 96 21.90 -9.15 -12.54
CA ASP A 96 22.14 -10.49 -13.11
C ASP A 96 20.85 -11.17 -13.62
N GLY A 97 19.92 -10.36 -14.15
CA GLY A 97 18.62 -10.82 -14.65
C GLY A 97 17.56 -11.07 -13.56
N GLN A 98 17.90 -10.87 -12.29
CA GLN A 98 16.99 -10.97 -11.17
C GLN A 98 16.38 -9.59 -10.83
N PRO A 99 15.05 -9.42 -10.85
CA PRO A 99 14.42 -8.18 -10.40
C PRO A 99 14.35 -8.10 -8.86
N TYR A 100 14.73 -6.94 -8.36
CA TYR A 100 14.60 -6.55 -6.97
C TYR A 100 13.61 -5.41 -6.86
N VAL A 101 12.79 -5.42 -5.85
CA VAL A 101 11.82 -4.37 -5.55
C VAL A 101 12.23 -3.65 -4.27
N ASN A 102 12.04 -2.32 -4.24
CA ASN A 102 12.29 -1.54 -3.04
C ASN A 102 11.46 -2.08 -1.86
N PHE A 103 12.07 -2.19 -0.68
CA PHE A 103 11.44 -2.77 0.50
C PHE A 103 10.16 -2.05 0.92
N GLU A 104 10.11 -0.71 0.81
CA GLU A 104 8.90 0.05 1.12
C GLU A 104 7.74 -0.36 0.20
N THR A 105 8.00 -0.60 -1.08
CA THR A 105 7.00 -1.12 -2.02
C THR A 105 6.54 -2.53 -1.61
N VAL A 106 7.47 -3.40 -1.19
CA VAL A 106 7.12 -4.74 -0.70
C VAL A 106 6.21 -4.64 0.53
N GLN A 107 6.61 -3.87 1.53
CA GLN A 107 5.89 -3.77 2.81
C GLN A 107 4.53 -3.07 2.67
N ASN A 108 4.48 -1.97 1.91
CA ASN A 108 3.28 -1.14 1.83
C ASN A 108 2.24 -1.66 0.82
N SER A 109 2.67 -2.37 -0.24
CA SER A 109 1.79 -2.77 -1.32
C SER A 109 1.63 -4.28 -1.48
N LEU A 110 2.69 -5.06 -1.31
CA LEU A 110 2.67 -6.48 -1.59
C LEU A 110 2.38 -7.34 -0.36
N ASN A 111 3.15 -7.15 0.72
CA ASN A 111 3.01 -7.94 1.94
C ASN A 111 3.58 -7.22 3.16
N SER A 112 2.72 -6.67 4.00
CA SER A 112 3.08 -5.89 5.19
C SER A 112 3.72 -6.72 6.32
N ARG A 113 3.82 -8.04 6.16
CA ARG A 113 4.49 -8.90 7.15
C ARG A 113 6.00 -8.97 6.99
N PHE A 114 6.53 -8.55 5.85
CA PHE A 114 7.96 -8.35 5.72
C PHE A 114 8.40 -7.23 6.65
N TYR A 115 9.42 -7.51 7.44
CA TYR A 115 9.98 -6.55 8.40
C TYR A 115 11.48 -6.35 8.13
N TRP A 116 11.90 -5.10 8.02
CA TRP A 116 13.28 -4.72 7.84
C TRP A 116 13.86 -4.19 9.16
N ASP A 117 14.86 -4.90 9.70
CA ASP A 117 15.66 -4.40 10.82
C ASP A 117 16.86 -3.65 10.26
N ALA A 118 16.73 -2.32 10.19
CA ALA A 118 17.78 -1.44 9.72
C ALA A 118 18.98 -1.36 10.68
N ASN A 119 18.77 -1.65 11.96
CA ASN A 119 19.83 -1.62 12.98
C ASN A 119 20.76 -2.83 12.88
N GLU A 120 20.23 -3.97 12.51
CA GLU A 120 20.97 -5.24 12.40
C GLU A 120 21.11 -5.75 10.97
N ASN A 121 20.65 -4.96 9.99
CA ASN A 121 20.77 -5.25 8.55
C ASN A 121 20.24 -6.63 8.17
N GLN A 122 19.01 -6.92 8.54
CA GLN A 122 18.36 -8.19 8.22
C GLN A 122 16.88 -8.01 7.90
N LEU A 123 16.40 -8.83 6.96
CA LEU A 123 15.00 -8.95 6.63
C LEU A 123 14.39 -10.11 7.42
N LEU A 124 13.22 -9.89 8.01
CA LEU A 124 12.48 -10.88 8.75
C LEU A 124 11.12 -11.15 8.12
N TYR A 125 10.62 -12.38 8.32
CA TYR A 125 9.25 -12.76 8.02
C TYR A 125 8.75 -13.78 9.01
N ALA A 126 7.72 -13.45 9.79
CA ALA A 126 7.16 -14.34 10.79
C ALA A 126 6.16 -15.32 10.17
N LEU A 127 6.52 -16.62 10.13
CA LEU A 127 5.63 -17.72 9.83
C LEU A 127 4.84 -18.14 11.09
N PRO A 128 3.79 -18.98 10.97
CA PRO A 128 3.03 -19.41 12.14
C PRO A 128 3.87 -20.11 13.24
N ASP A 129 4.94 -20.79 12.85
CA ASP A 129 5.75 -21.66 13.71
C ASP A 129 7.24 -21.32 13.72
N ASN A 130 7.71 -20.48 12.79
CA ASN A 130 9.11 -20.15 12.65
C ASN A 130 9.33 -18.71 12.22
N LEU A 131 10.49 -18.14 12.56
CA LEU A 131 10.95 -16.85 12.04
C LEU A 131 11.92 -17.10 10.88
N VAL A 132 11.63 -16.47 9.74
CA VAL A 132 12.56 -16.40 8.61
C VAL A 132 13.49 -15.22 8.83
N LYS A 133 14.81 -15.45 8.70
CA LYS A 133 15.86 -14.43 8.87
C LYS A 133 16.77 -14.41 7.66
N VAL A 134 16.91 -13.26 7.03
CA VAL A 134 17.74 -13.03 5.84
C VAL A 134 18.76 -11.93 6.14
N PRO A 135 20.04 -12.26 6.34
CA PRO A 135 21.08 -11.25 6.43
C PRO A 135 21.24 -10.50 5.10
N VAL A 136 21.50 -9.20 5.17
CA VAL A 136 21.78 -8.38 3.98
C VAL A 136 23.02 -8.91 3.24
N GLY A 137 22.99 -8.87 1.91
CA GLY A 137 24.10 -9.32 1.06
C GLY A 137 24.34 -10.83 1.06
N SER A 138 23.41 -11.62 1.61
CA SER A 138 23.52 -13.06 1.69
C SER A 138 22.58 -13.74 0.71
N SER A 139 23.03 -14.84 0.12
CA SER A 139 22.19 -15.81 -0.58
C SER A 139 21.61 -16.87 0.38
N GLU A 140 22.13 -16.94 1.60
CA GLU A 140 21.68 -17.84 2.65
C GLU A 140 20.65 -17.14 3.54
N TYR A 141 19.65 -17.89 3.96
CA TYR A 141 18.66 -17.46 4.93
C TYR A 141 18.27 -18.63 5.86
N TYR A 142 17.59 -18.33 6.93
CA TYR A 142 17.23 -19.32 7.93
C TYR A 142 15.71 -19.32 8.15
N ILE A 143 15.13 -20.52 8.26
CA ILE A 143 13.78 -20.75 8.76
C ILE A 143 13.91 -21.41 10.12
N GLY A 144 13.75 -20.64 11.19
CA GLY A 144 14.13 -21.10 12.53
C GLY A 144 15.61 -21.40 12.61
N LYS A 145 15.97 -22.69 12.66
CA LYS A 145 17.38 -23.17 12.68
C LYS A 145 17.81 -23.78 11.34
N ASP A 146 16.88 -23.98 10.42
CA ASP A 146 17.13 -24.64 9.16
C ASP A 146 17.67 -23.66 8.14
N ARG A 147 18.88 -23.91 7.65
CA ARG A 147 19.55 -23.11 6.64
C ARG A 147 18.99 -23.43 5.27
N GLN A 148 18.67 -22.38 4.53
CA GLN A 148 18.22 -22.39 3.15
C GLN A 148 19.17 -21.56 2.27
N ASN A 149 19.12 -21.71 0.95
CA ASN A 149 20.00 -20.99 0.05
C ASN A 149 19.34 -20.71 -1.32
N PHE A 150 19.57 -19.50 -1.83
CA PHE A 150 19.34 -19.12 -3.22
C PHE A 150 20.67 -19.05 -3.98
N ASN A 151 20.61 -18.88 -5.30
CA ASN A 151 21.78 -18.66 -6.15
C ASN A 151 22.11 -17.16 -6.36
N TYR A 152 21.44 -16.27 -5.64
CA TYR A 152 21.63 -14.82 -5.64
C TYR A 152 21.44 -14.25 -4.22
N ASN A 153 21.93 -13.04 -3.98
CA ASN A 153 21.70 -12.34 -2.72
C ASN A 153 20.22 -11.93 -2.62
N ILE A 154 19.55 -12.29 -1.54
CA ILE A 154 18.11 -12.08 -1.37
C ILE A 154 17.81 -10.61 -1.10
N VAL A 155 18.63 -9.96 -0.27
CA VAL A 155 18.46 -8.55 0.14
C VAL A 155 19.71 -7.78 -0.21
N LYS A 156 19.55 -6.58 -0.77
CA LYS A 156 20.62 -5.64 -1.11
C LYS A 156 20.28 -4.25 -0.61
N THR A 157 21.31 -3.47 -0.32
CA THR A 157 21.18 -2.06 0.05
C THR A 157 21.98 -1.20 -0.91
N GLU A 158 21.40 -0.08 -1.37
CA GLU A 158 22.06 0.96 -2.14
C GLU A 158 21.75 2.33 -1.51
N GLY A 159 22.78 3.00 -1.02
CA GLY A 159 22.59 4.22 -0.23
C GLY A 159 21.76 3.94 1.02
N ASN A 160 20.60 4.54 1.12
CA ASN A 160 19.63 4.33 2.21
C ASN A 160 18.52 3.34 1.84
N ASP A 161 18.47 2.92 0.59
CA ASP A 161 17.39 2.07 0.10
C ASP A 161 17.73 0.59 0.26
N THR A 162 16.71 -0.18 0.59
CA THR A 162 16.78 -1.63 0.71
C THR A 162 15.94 -2.26 -0.38
N TYR A 163 16.47 -3.28 -1.03
CA TYR A 163 15.84 -3.99 -2.12
C TYR A 163 15.76 -5.49 -1.83
N VAL A 164 14.62 -6.09 -2.15
CA VAL A 164 14.36 -7.52 -1.93
C VAL A 164 14.12 -8.19 -3.27
N ALA A 165 14.76 -9.33 -3.50
CA ALA A 165 14.57 -10.13 -4.70
C ALA A 165 13.10 -10.57 -4.82
N LEU A 166 12.49 -10.31 -5.97
CA LEU A 166 11.04 -10.52 -6.16
C LEU A 166 10.65 -12.00 -6.06
N ASP A 167 11.52 -12.92 -6.47
CA ASP A 167 11.31 -14.36 -6.28
C ASP A 167 11.23 -14.77 -4.80
N PHE A 168 11.98 -14.08 -3.93
CA PHE A 168 11.88 -14.32 -2.50
C PHE A 168 10.57 -13.78 -1.93
N VAL A 169 10.13 -12.60 -2.36
CA VAL A 169 8.82 -12.05 -1.97
C VAL A 169 7.68 -12.97 -2.41
N LYS A 170 7.77 -13.53 -3.62
CA LYS A 170 6.79 -14.47 -4.19
C LYS A 170 6.62 -15.75 -3.35
N GLN A 171 7.65 -16.19 -2.62
CA GLN A 171 7.52 -17.37 -1.74
C GLN A 171 6.50 -17.17 -0.60
N TYR A 172 6.31 -15.92 -0.18
CA TYR A 172 5.47 -15.55 0.96
C TYR A 172 4.27 -14.68 0.58
N THR A 173 4.07 -14.47 -0.73
CA THR A 173 3.03 -13.57 -1.25
C THR A 173 2.42 -14.17 -2.49
N ASP A 174 1.09 -14.21 -2.58
CA ASP A 174 0.38 -14.63 -3.78
C ASP A 174 0.48 -13.57 -4.86
N LEU A 175 1.57 -13.62 -5.62
CA LEU A 175 1.84 -12.71 -6.73
C LEU A 175 2.38 -13.43 -7.94
N GLU A 176 2.15 -12.82 -9.10
CA GLU A 176 2.82 -13.17 -10.36
C GLU A 176 3.51 -11.95 -10.92
N TYR A 177 4.60 -12.14 -11.62
CA TYR A 177 5.27 -11.02 -12.27
C TYR A 177 5.84 -11.40 -13.63
N GLN A 178 5.96 -10.40 -14.46
CA GLN A 178 6.61 -10.49 -15.78
C GLN A 178 7.62 -9.37 -15.92
N LEU A 179 8.85 -9.73 -16.30
CA LEU A 179 9.92 -8.78 -16.60
C LEU A 179 9.92 -8.48 -18.10
N TYR A 180 10.08 -7.21 -18.45
CA TYR A 180 10.22 -6.69 -19.80
C TYR A 180 11.49 -5.84 -19.90
N ASP A 181 12.09 -5.81 -21.08
CA ASP A 181 13.26 -4.97 -21.40
C ASP A 181 12.87 -3.74 -22.25
N SER A 182 13.83 -2.85 -22.46
CA SER A 182 13.76 -1.73 -23.41
C SER A 182 12.58 -0.75 -23.20
N PRO A 183 12.46 -0.06 -22.03
CA PRO A 183 13.30 -0.09 -20.85
C PRO A 183 12.93 -1.21 -19.90
N ASN A 184 13.81 -1.49 -18.93
CA ASN A 184 13.54 -2.48 -17.89
C ASN A 184 12.30 -2.10 -17.09
N ARG A 185 11.33 -3.01 -17.01
CA ARG A 185 10.13 -2.87 -16.20
C ARG A 185 9.61 -4.22 -15.76
N VAL A 186 9.04 -4.27 -14.58
CA VAL A 186 8.40 -5.46 -14.04
C VAL A 186 6.94 -5.15 -13.75
N GLU A 187 6.04 -5.94 -14.34
CA GLU A 187 4.64 -5.94 -14.01
C GLU A 187 4.40 -6.98 -12.92
N ILE A 188 3.76 -6.56 -11.82
CA ILE A 188 3.43 -7.40 -10.67
C ILE A 188 1.92 -7.42 -10.51
N LEU A 189 1.34 -8.62 -10.59
CA LEU A 189 -0.07 -8.90 -10.33
C LEU A 189 -0.18 -9.57 -8.96
N TYR A 190 -0.97 -9.00 -8.06
CA TYR A 190 -1.10 -9.47 -6.67
C TYR A 190 -2.53 -9.31 -6.13
N GLN A 191 -3.42 -8.75 -6.93
CA GLN A 191 -4.85 -8.62 -6.61
C GLN A 191 -5.65 -9.44 -7.63
N TRP A 192 -6.34 -10.45 -7.15
CA TRP A 192 -7.08 -11.40 -7.95
C TRP A 192 -8.58 -11.09 -7.96
N GLY A 193 -9.28 -11.50 -9.00
CA GLY A 193 -10.70 -11.25 -9.19
C GLY A 193 -11.03 -10.66 -10.56
N THR A 194 -12.15 -9.96 -10.68
CA THR A 194 -12.64 -9.46 -11.96
C THR A 194 -11.97 -8.15 -12.36
N GLN A 195 -11.45 -8.09 -13.58
CA GLN A 195 -10.95 -6.87 -14.23
C GLN A 195 -11.76 -6.56 -15.50
N ASN A 196 -11.80 -5.29 -15.88
CA ASN A 196 -12.39 -4.86 -17.14
C ASN A 196 -11.35 -4.90 -18.25
N VAL A 197 -11.70 -5.51 -19.38
CA VAL A 197 -10.83 -5.57 -20.55
C VAL A 197 -11.58 -5.14 -21.81
N ALA A 198 -10.83 -4.67 -22.81
CA ALA A 198 -11.38 -4.39 -24.14
C ALA A 198 -10.35 -4.73 -25.22
N THR A 199 -10.84 -5.26 -26.35
CA THR A 199 -9.99 -5.65 -27.48
C THR A 199 -9.90 -4.51 -28.49
N LEU A 200 -8.71 -4.26 -29.04
CA LEU A 200 -8.51 -3.29 -30.13
C LEU A 200 -9.16 -3.78 -31.44
N LYS A 201 -10.02 -2.95 -32.02
CA LYS A 201 -10.68 -3.19 -33.32
C LYS A 201 -9.75 -3.02 -34.51
N ASP A 202 -8.76 -2.16 -34.37
CA ASP A 202 -7.73 -1.83 -35.36
C ASP A 202 -6.42 -1.47 -34.64
N ASP A 203 -5.31 -1.43 -35.39
CA ASP A 203 -4.05 -0.90 -34.90
C ASP A 203 -4.24 0.52 -34.34
N GLU A 204 -3.80 0.77 -33.13
CA GLU A 204 -3.93 2.05 -32.45
C GLU A 204 -2.74 2.33 -31.52
N ALA A 205 -2.27 3.57 -31.53
CA ALA A 205 -1.23 4.02 -30.61
C ALA A 205 -1.80 4.24 -29.19
N VAL A 206 -1.14 3.65 -28.20
CA VAL A 206 -1.35 3.99 -26.79
C VAL A 206 -0.57 5.26 -26.47
N ARG A 207 -1.25 6.31 -26.03
CA ARG A 207 -0.66 7.64 -25.84
C ARG A 207 -0.53 7.99 -24.35
N GLN A 208 0.48 8.78 -24.04
CA GLN A 208 0.76 9.20 -22.66
C GLN A 208 -0.41 9.97 -22.01
N LYS A 209 -1.12 10.79 -22.80
CA LYS A 209 -2.28 11.56 -22.34
C LYS A 209 -3.42 11.43 -23.33
N ALA A 210 -4.64 11.67 -22.90
CA ALA A 210 -5.82 11.73 -23.75
C ALA A 210 -5.70 12.90 -24.73
N GLY A 211 -5.32 12.62 -25.97
CA GLY A 211 -5.19 13.64 -27.00
C GLY A 211 -4.39 13.21 -28.22
N ILE A 212 -4.85 13.67 -29.41
CA ILE A 212 -4.25 13.33 -30.70
C ILE A 212 -2.81 13.85 -30.89
N LYS A 213 -2.37 14.78 -30.05
CA LYS A 213 -1.02 15.38 -30.06
C LYS A 213 -0.11 14.84 -28.95
N SER A 214 -0.65 14.02 -28.06
CA SER A 214 0.14 13.40 -27.00
C SER A 214 1.14 12.41 -27.59
N PRO A 215 2.37 12.31 -27.05
CA PRO A 215 3.35 11.33 -27.48
C PRO A 215 2.84 9.88 -27.37
N ILE A 216 3.33 9.03 -28.26
CA ILE A 216 3.02 7.61 -28.31
C ILE A 216 3.92 6.86 -27.33
N LEU A 217 3.33 6.09 -26.43
CA LEU A 217 4.05 5.17 -25.52
C LEU A 217 4.41 3.86 -26.24
N THR A 218 3.40 3.22 -26.80
CA THR A 218 3.54 1.95 -27.53
C THR A 218 2.47 1.82 -28.62
N ASP A 219 2.64 0.86 -29.52
CA ASP A 219 1.69 0.57 -30.60
C ASP A 219 0.90 -0.70 -30.28
N GLY A 220 -0.39 -0.55 -30.07
CA GLY A 220 -1.31 -1.70 -29.96
C GLY A 220 -1.73 -2.20 -31.33
N LYS A 221 -1.87 -3.50 -31.46
CA LYS A 221 -2.30 -4.19 -32.67
C LYS A 221 -3.78 -4.56 -32.60
N LYS A 222 -4.41 -4.67 -33.76
CA LYS A 222 -5.75 -5.22 -33.86
C LYS A 222 -5.80 -6.60 -33.21
N GLY A 223 -6.72 -6.77 -32.26
CA GLY A 223 -6.90 -8.01 -31.51
C GLY A 223 -6.19 -8.04 -30.16
N ASP A 224 -5.33 -7.04 -29.85
CA ASP A 224 -4.71 -6.94 -28.51
C ASP A 224 -5.81 -6.64 -27.47
N THR A 225 -5.73 -7.35 -26.36
CA THR A 225 -6.57 -7.12 -25.19
C THR A 225 -5.85 -6.15 -24.26
N LEU A 226 -6.55 -5.08 -23.90
CA LEU A 226 -6.06 -4.05 -22.97
C LEU A 226 -6.91 -4.10 -21.71
N THR A 227 -6.28 -3.95 -20.54
CA THR A 227 -7.00 -3.73 -19.28
C THR A 227 -7.56 -2.30 -19.29
N VAL A 228 -8.86 -2.17 -19.09
CA VAL A 228 -9.54 -0.87 -19.00
C VAL A 228 -9.48 -0.39 -17.56
N LEU A 229 -8.86 0.76 -17.36
CA LEU A 229 -8.72 1.38 -16.05
C LEU A 229 -9.88 2.36 -15.86
N ASP A 230 -10.67 2.16 -14.82
CA ASP A 230 -11.73 3.11 -14.47
C ASP A 230 -11.11 4.45 -14.15
N THR A 231 -11.57 5.48 -14.85
CA THR A 231 -11.32 6.86 -14.49
C THR A 231 -12.65 7.42 -14.01
N GLU A 232 -12.69 7.88 -12.77
CA GLU A 232 -13.88 8.56 -12.19
C GLU A 232 -14.30 9.77 -13.03
N GLU A 233 -13.38 10.37 -13.80
CA GLU A 233 -13.60 11.41 -14.78
C GLU A 233 -13.32 10.85 -16.17
N GLY A 234 -14.34 10.33 -16.84
CA GLY A 234 -14.25 9.92 -18.24
C GLY A 234 -13.80 11.09 -19.11
N ILE A 235 -12.66 10.94 -19.78
CA ILE A 235 -12.19 11.93 -20.77
C ILE A 235 -12.92 11.64 -22.08
N GLU A 236 -13.67 12.62 -22.59
CA GLU A 236 -14.42 12.50 -23.83
C GLU A 236 -13.53 11.90 -24.94
N ASP A 237 -14.03 10.88 -25.64
CA ASP A 237 -13.38 10.15 -26.74
C ASP A 237 -12.14 9.30 -26.39
N TRP A 238 -11.68 9.22 -25.14
CA TRP A 238 -10.50 8.47 -24.72
C TRP A 238 -10.75 7.59 -23.52
N THR A 239 -10.14 6.40 -23.51
CA THR A 239 -10.15 5.46 -22.38
C THR A 239 -8.72 5.25 -21.89
N LYS A 240 -8.53 5.31 -20.58
CA LYS A 240 -7.27 4.92 -19.93
C LYS A 240 -7.16 3.41 -19.92
N VAL A 241 -6.02 2.90 -20.33
CA VAL A 241 -5.78 1.47 -20.44
C VAL A 241 -4.38 1.11 -19.95
N ARG A 242 -4.21 -0.16 -19.58
CA ARG A 242 -2.92 -0.80 -19.40
C ARG A 242 -2.72 -1.86 -20.47
N THR A 243 -1.56 -1.87 -21.09
CA THR A 243 -1.14 -2.92 -22.04
C THR A 243 -0.60 -4.14 -21.31
N ALA A 244 -0.54 -5.28 -21.98
CA ALA A 244 0.01 -6.51 -21.42
C ALA A 244 1.50 -6.40 -21.02
N ASP A 245 2.22 -5.45 -21.59
CA ASP A 245 3.63 -5.17 -21.28
C ASP A 245 3.83 -3.95 -20.35
N GLY A 246 2.77 -3.55 -19.62
CA GLY A 246 2.85 -2.63 -18.51
C GLY A 246 2.80 -1.13 -18.83
N TYR A 247 2.55 -0.72 -20.10
CA TYR A 247 2.32 0.70 -20.39
C TYR A 247 0.93 1.13 -19.96
N ILE A 248 0.84 2.23 -19.24
CA ILE A 248 -0.42 2.84 -18.79
C ILE A 248 -0.63 4.14 -19.58
N GLY A 249 -1.66 4.17 -20.42
CA GLY A 249 -1.89 5.31 -21.31
C GLY A 249 -3.32 5.38 -21.78
N TYR A 250 -3.54 6.07 -22.91
CA TYR A 250 -4.86 6.37 -23.44
C TYR A 250 -5.00 5.91 -24.88
N VAL A 251 -6.15 5.29 -25.18
CA VAL A 251 -6.56 4.93 -26.53
C VAL A 251 -7.91 5.57 -26.86
N ARG A 252 -8.19 5.77 -28.15
CA ARG A 252 -9.48 6.35 -28.59
C ARG A 252 -10.61 5.34 -28.43
N ASN A 253 -11.74 5.76 -27.85
CA ASN A 253 -12.90 4.91 -27.60
C ASN A 253 -13.41 4.21 -28.87
N LYS A 254 -13.38 4.87 -30.02
CA LYS A 254 -13.77 4.30 -31.32
C LYS A 254 -12.93 3.12 -31.77
N ARG A 255 -11.74 2.94 -31.21
CA ARG A 255 -10.78 1.85 -31.52
C ARG A 255 -10.92 0.67 -30.57
N LEU A 256 -11.60 0.85 -29.44
CA LEU A 256 -11.89 -0.22 -28.49
C LEU A 256 -13.17 -0.99 -28.85
N GLY A 257 -13.15 -2.27 -28.56
CA GLY A 257 -14.33 -3.12 -28.53
C GLY A 257 -15.25 -2.78 -27.36
N SER A 258 -16.23 -3.65 -27.11
CA SER A 258 -16.99 -3.62 -25.86
C SER A 258 -16.07 -3.90 -24.68
N VAL A 259 -16.34 -3.22 -23.58
CA VAL A 259 -15.70 -3.57 -22.30
C VAL A 259 -16.36 -4.83 -21.77
N GLU A 260 -15.55 -5.81 -21.42
CA GLU A 260 -15.98 -7.10 -20.89
C GLU A 260 -15.28 -7.37 -19.56
N ALA A 261 -16.00 -8.02 -18.65
CA ALA A 261 -15.42 -8.49 -17.41
C ALA A 261 -14.61 -9.78 -17.67
N GLN A 262 -13.38 -9.81 -17.23
CA GLN A 262 -12.49 -10.97 -17.31
C GLN A 262 -12.00 -11.34 -15.93
N GLU A 263 -12.00 -12.64 -15.62
CA GLU A 263 -11.43 -13.16 -14.38
C GLU A 263 -9.90 -13.13 -14.47
N LEU A 264 -9.28 -12.51 -13.48
CA LEU A 264 -7.84 -12.56 -13.24
C LEU A 264 -7.61 -13.46 -12.03
N ALA A 265 -7.04 -14.63 -12.25
CA ALA A 265 -6.82 -15.63 -11.21
C ALA A 265 -5.32 -15.88 -11.02
N SER A 266 -4.93 -16.16 -9.78
CA SER A 266 -3.60 -16.69 -9.46
C SER A 266 -3.37 -18.03 -10.14
N SER A 267 -2.10 -18.38 -10.44
CA SER A 267 -1.70 -19.72 -10.88
C SER A 267 -2.05 -20.81 -9.87
N GLY A 268 -2.30 -20.43 -8.60
CA GLY A 268 -2.66 -21.35 -7.53
C GLY A 268 -1.48 -22.10 -6.88
N ASP A 269 -0.25 -21.72 -7.23
CA ASP A 269 0.95 -22.36 -6.65
C ASP A 269 1.25 -21.87 -5.23
N PHE A 270 0.76 -20.67 -4.86
CA PHE A 270 0.96 -20.10 -3.53
C PHE A 270 0.07 -20.76 -2.49
N GLN A 271 0.67 -21.17 -1.39
CA GLN A 271 -0.05 -21.71 -0.21
C GLN A 271 0.09 -20.72 0.95
N ALA A 272 -1.00 -20.01 1.27
CA ALA A 272 -1.01 -19.08 2.39
C ALA A 272 -0.69 -19.79 3.71
N PRO A 273 0.19 -19.23 4.56
CA PRO A 273 0.42 -19.77 5.89
C PRO A 273 -0.87 -19.80 6.72
N VAL A 274 -1.13 -20.92 7.38
CA VAL A 274 -2.31 -21.08 8.23
C VAL A 274 -1.93 -20.81 9.69
N TYR A 275 -2.48 -19.72 10.24
CA TYR A 275 -2.30 -19.36 11.64
C TYR A 275 -3.36 -20.08 12.49
N THR A 276 -2.89 -20.78 13.52
CA THR A 276 -3.76 -21.40 14.52
C THR A 276 -3.74 -20.61 15.80
N ASN A 277 -4.77 -20.73 16.62
CA ASN A 277 -4.87 -20.08 17.93
C ASN A 277 -5.27 -21.09 19.03
N ILE A 278 -4.90 -20.77 20.25
CA ILE A 278 -5.37 -21.49 21.44
C ILE A 278 -6.72 -20.89 21.83
N SER A 279 -7.77 -21.65 21.59
CA SER A 279 -9.13 -21.26 21.94
C SER A 279 -9.58 -21.99 23.20
N LYS A 280 -10.23 -21.28 24.12
CA LYS A 280 -10.81 -21.87 25.32
C LYS A 280 -12.25 -22.28 25.05
N ASP A 281 -12.67 -23.40 25.64
CA ASP A 281 -14.02 -23.95 25.53
C ASP A 281 -14.99 -23.35 26.57
N TYR A 282 -14.55 -22.34 27.32
CA TYR A 282 -15.32 -21.60 28.31
C TYR A 282 -15.22 -20.11 28.09
N THR A 283 -16.17 -19.34 28.65
CA THR A 283 -16.10 -17.88 28.63
C THR A 283 -14.99 -17.41 29.56
N ILE A 284 -14.01 -16.69 28.99
CA ILE A 284 -12.92 -16.09 29.75
C ILE A 284 -13.49 -14.95 30.60
N ASN A 285 -13.29 -15.05 31.92
CA ASN A 285 -13.50 -13.99 32.85
C ASN A 285 -12.17 -13.73 33.56
N MET A 286 -11.45 -12.73 33.07
CA MET A 286 -10.09 -12.41 33.49
C MET A 286 -10.06 -11.18 34.38
N ALA A 287 -9.17 -11.16 35.37
CA ALA A 287 -8.85 -9.97 36.14
C ALA A 287 -7.36 -9.70 36.18
N TRP A 288 -6.96 -8.46 35.92
CA TRP A 288 -5.61 -8.01 36.22
C TRP A 288 -5.44 -7.86 37.73
N HIS A 289 -4.37 -8.45 38.26
CA HIS A 289 -4.01 -8.32 39.66
C HIS A 289 -2.77 -7.44 39.78
N ASN A 290 -2.94 -6.26 40.31
CA ASN A 290 -1.85 -5.28 40.48
C ASN A 290 -0.88 -5.74 41.59
N VAL A 291 0.20 -6.41 41.17
CA VAL A 291 1.29 -6.90 42.05
C VAL A 291 2.50 -5.99 41.83
N THR A 292 2.79 -5.12 42.77
CA THR A 292 3.84 -4.10 42.65
C THR A 292 5.18 -4.48 43.31
N THR A 293 5.18 -5.51 44.15
CA THR A 293 6.40 -6.03 44.85
C THR A 293 6.31 -7.55 44.97
N ALA A 294 7.44 -8.21 45.14
CA ALA A 294 7.46 -9.64 45.37
C ALA A 294 6.61 -10.09 46.58
N ALA A 295 6.58 -9.27 47.66
CA ALA A 295 5.75 -9.56 48.84
C ALA A 295 4.24 -9.40 48.56
N ALA A 296 3.85 -8.58 47.59
CA ALA A 296 2.44 -8.40 47.25
C ALA A 296 1.82 -9.66 46.58
N ASN A 297 2.63 -10.63 46.15
CA ASN A 297 2.15 -11.93 45.66
C ASN A 297 1.26 -12.64 46.68
N ASP A 298 1.54 -12.48 47.98
CA ASP A 298 0.77 -13.12 49.06
C ASP A 298 -0.70 -12.65 49.10
N THR A 299 -1.02 -11.50 48.48
CA THR A 299 -2.38 -10.97 48.42
C THR A 299 -3.31 -11.80 47.52
N VAL A 300 -2.78 -12.68 46.69
CA VAL A 300 -3.56 -13.56 45.82
C VAL A 300 -4.63 -14.36 46.58
N LEU A 301 -4.27 -14.85 47.80
CA LEU A 301 -5.18 -15.63 48.66
C LEU A 301 -6.46 -14.87 48.98
N SER A 302 -6.34 -13.64 49.39
CA SER A 302 -7.51 -12.78 49.74
C SER A 302 -8.25 -12.29 48.50
N THR A 303 -7.54 -12.06 47.41
CA THR A 303 -8.11 -11.61 46.14
C THR A 303 -9.00 -12.72 45.56
N ILE A 304 -8.50 -13.94 45.41
CA ILE A 304 -9.26 -15.06 44.85
C ILE A 304 -10.43 -15.45 45.75
N ALA A 305 -10.25 -15.48 47.07
CA ALA A 305 -11.31 -15.84 48.04
C ALA A 305 -12.53 -14.94 47.94
N SER A 306 -12.39 -13.71 47.48
CA SER A 306 -13.49 -12.73 47.34
C SER A 306 -14.14 -12.73 45.97
N THR A 307 -13.60 -13.47 44.99
CA THR A 307 -14.11 -13.49 43.62
C THR A 307 -15.07 -14.66 43.36
N LYS A 308 -15.94 -14.51 42.36
CA LYS A 308 -16.81 -15.58 41.86
C LYS A 308 -16.80 -15.58 40.32
N GLY A 309 -16.66 -16.77 39.73
CA GLY A 309 -16.71 -16.92 38.27
C GLY A 309 -15.47 -16.45 37.55
N LEU A 310 -14.40 -16.09 38.26
CA LEU A 310 -13.11 -15.83 37.66
C LEU A 310 -12.57 -17.11 37.06
N THR A 311 -12.00 -17.05 35.85
CA THR A 311 -11.38 -18.18 35.15
C THR A 311 -9.89 -17.97 34.96
N THR A 312 -9.45 -16.71 34.90
CA THR A 312 -8.08 -16.33 34.59
C THR A 312 -7.66 -15.14 35.44
N ILE A 313 -6.46 -15.19 35.95
CA ILE A 313 -5.86 -14.06 36.67
C ILE A 313 -4.56 -13.65 35.97
N SER A 314 -4.39 -12.33 35.77
CA SER A 314 -3.21 -11.76 35.08
C SER A 314 -2.46 -10.84 36.04
N PRO A 315 -1.42 -11.35 36.73
CA PRO A 315 -0.62 -10.55 37.63
C PRO A 315 0.39 -9.67 36.85
N THR A 316 0.60 -8.43 37.30
CA THR A 316 1.55 -7.44 36.73
C THR A 316 2.98 -7.80 37.16
N TRP A 317 3.55 -8.83 36.55
CA TRP A 317 4.81 -9.42 37.03
C TRP A 317 6.05 -9.04 36.28
N PHE A 318 5.88 -8.75 35.00
CA PHE A 318 7.00 -8.55 34.09
C PHE A 318 7.02 -7.14 33.56
N THR A 319 8.20 -6.56 33.43
CA THR A 319 8.40 -5.29 32.74
C THR A 319 9.69 -5.33 31.94
N ILE A 320 9.79 -4.54 30.85
CA ILE A 320 11.06 -4.36 30.15
C ILE A 320 12.05 -3.71 31.13
N GLY A 321 13.12 -4.42 31.47
CA GLY A 321 14.02 -4.05 32.56
C GLY A 321 15.03 -2.98 32.19
N ASP A 322 15.50 -2.96 30.94
CA ASP A 322 16.45 -1.98 30.41
C ASP A 322 16.43 -1.92 28.88
N ASN A 323 17.25 -1.03 28.30
CA ASN A 323 17.34 -0.83 26.85
C ASN A 323 18.08 -1.95 26.11
N ASP A 324 18.60 -2.97 26.78
CA ASP A 324 19.18 -4.18 26.18
C ASP A 324 18.15 -5.32 26.04
N GLY A 325 16.89 -5.06 26.41
CA GLY A 325 15.81 -6.02 26.37
C GLY A 325 15.89 -7.08 27.49
N ASN A 326 16.48 -6.74 28.64
CA ASN A 326 16.42 -7.58 29.82
C ASN A 326 15.03 -7.49 30.46
N LEU A 327 14.60 -8.58 31.07
CA LEU A 327 13.31 -8.71 31.74
C LEU A 327 13.46 -8.55 33.25
N ASP A 328 12.72 -7.63 33.85
CA ASP A 328 12.50 -7.63 35.29
C ASP A 328 11.30 -8.50 35.62
N SER A 329 11.39 -9.30 36.68
CA SER A 329 10.38 -10.25 37.09
C SER A 329 10.20 -10.29 38.60
N ILE A 330 8.94 -10.32 39.05
CA ILE A 330 8.54 -10.57 40.43
C ILE A 330 7.58 -11.77 40.53
N ALA A 331 7.64 -12.67 39.54
CA ALA A 331 6.79 -13.85 39.46
C ALA A 331 6.99 -14.80 40.68
N SER A 332 5.93 -15.50 41.05
CA SER A 332 5.91 -16.37 42.22
C SER A 332 5.30 -17.74 41.91
N ALA A 333 6.08 -18.81 42.15
CA ALA A 333 5.59 -20.16 42.01
C ALA A 333 4.46 -20.52 43.02
N GLU A 334 4.50 -19.93 44.22
CA GLU A 334 3.43 -20.13 45.21
C GLU A 334 2.13 -19.52 44.73
N TYR A 335 2.20 -18.33 44.12
CA TYR A 335 1.03 -17.69 43.50
C TYR A 335 0.39 -18.58 42.43
N VAL A 336 1.19 -19.07 41.47
CA VAL A 336 0.70 -19.92 40.38
C VAL A 336 0.07 -21.20 40.95
N ASN A 337 0.76 -21.89 41.86
CA ASN A 337 0.24 -23.08 42.48
C ASN A 337 -1.10 -22.86 43.17
N TYR A 338 -1.25 -21.73 43.90
CA TYR A 338 -2.50 -21.40 44.55
C TYR A 338 -3.62 -21.07 43.57
N ALA A 339 -3.33 -20.31 42.52
CA ALA A 339 -4.29 -19.98 41.47
C ALA A 339 -4.78 -21.27 40.78
N HIS A 340 -3.88 -22.20 40.41
CA HIS A 340 -4.22 -23.48 39.79
C HIS A 340 -5.05 -24.37 40.74
N GLN A 341 -4.71 -24.43 42.02
CA GLN A 341 -5.53 -25.16 43.03
C GLN A 341 -6.93 -24.54 43.16
N SER A 342 -7.09 -23.25 42.87
CA SER A 342 -8.36 -22.58 42.84
C SER A 342 -9.12 -22.66 41.51
N GLY A 343 -8.56 -23.40 40.52
CA GLY A 343 -9.13 -23.61 39.19
C GLY A 343 -8.95 -22.44 38.24
N LEU A 344 -7.96 -21.56 38.48
CA LEU A 344 -7.67 -20.39 37.64
C LEU A 344 -6.45 -20.62 36.78
N GLU A 345 -6.49 -20.17 35.53
CA GLU A 345 -5.31 -19.96 34.72
C GLU A 345 -4.56 -18.68 35.13
N VAL A 346 -3.23 -18.68 34.93
CA VAL A 346 -2.36 -17.54 35.19
C VAL A 346 -1.72 -17.07 33.90
N TRP A 347 -2.12 -15.88 33.41
CA TRP A 347 -1.48 -15.22 32.28
C TRP A 347 -0.61 -14.07 32.77
N GLY A 348 0.72 -14.30 32.83
CA GLY A 348 1.65 -13.30 33.36
C GLY A 348 1.68 -12.07 32.45
N MET A 349 1.41 -10.90 33.05
CA MET A 349 1.42 -9.64 32.30
C MET A 349 2.82 -9.08 32.19
N ILE A 350 3.15 -8.60 30.98
CA ILE A 350 4.36 -7.81 30.69
C ILE A 350 3.96 -6.43 30.25
N ASP A 351 4.64 -5.41 30.81
CA ASP A 351 4.47 -4.01 30.50
C ASP A 351 5.76 -3.32 30.05
N ASN A 352 5.64 -2.06 29.60
CA ASN A 352 6.75 -1.18 29.20
C ASN A 352 6.81 0.10 30.07
N PHE A 353 6.40 0.01 31.35
CA PHE A 353 6.19 1.21 32.19
C PHE A 353 7.42 1.65 32.98
N LYS A 354 8.53 0.90 32.91
CA LYS A 354 9.73 1.24 33.67
C LYS A 354 10.35 2.56 33.19
N GLU A 355 10.49 3.49 34.14
CA GLU A 355 11.10 4.80 33.86
C GLU A 355 12.55 4.64 33.37
N GLY A 356 12.90 5.39 32.31
CA GLY A 356 14.23 5.39 31.73
C GLY A 356 14.46 4.27 30.70
N VAL A 357 13.47 3.42 30.43
CA VAL A 357 13.52 2.42 29.34
C VAL A 357 12.83 2.97 28.10
N ASP A 358 13.52 2.92 26.96
CA ASP A 358 12.98 3.31 25.66
C ASP A 358 12.45 2.08 24.91
N THR A 359 11.15 1.96 24.86
CA THR A 359 10.47 0.85 24.16
C THR A 359 10.84 0.77 22.67
N TYR A 360 11.01 1.92 21.99
CA TYR A 360 11.48 1.94 20.60
C TYR A 360 12.87 1.30 20.48
N GLU A 361 13.81 1.69 21.33
CA GLU A 361 15.17 1.14 21.30
C GLU A 361 15.18 -0.38 21.53
N VAL A 362 14.39 -0.88 22.45
CA VAL A 362 14.30 -2.33 22.71
C VAL A 362 13.66 -3.06 21.53
N LEU A 363 12.56 -2.55 21.00
CA LEU A 363 11.80 -3.28 19.99
C LEU A 363 12.33 -3.12 18.55
N SER A 364 13.15 -2.10 18.27
CA SER A 364 13.71 -1.87 16.94
C SER A 364 14.91 -2.77 16.58
N TYR A 365 15.50 -3.47 17.55
CA TYR A 365 16.60 -4.42 17.35
C TYR A 365 16.10 -5.86 17.52
N THR A 366 16.33 -6.70 16.53
CA THR A 366 15.95 -8.13 16.57
C THR A 366 16.58 -8.86 17.74
N SER A 367 17.88 -8.64 18.03
CA SER A 367 18.58 -9.28 19.13
C SER A 367 18.00 -8.92 20.50
N LYS A 368 17.56 -7.66 20.68
CA LYS A 368 16.94 -7.22 21.94
C LYS A 368 15.53 -7.79 22.11
N ARG A 369 14.72 -7.82 21.03
CA ARG A 369 13.42 -8.51 21.04
C ARG A 369 13.58 -9.98 21.37
N GLU A 370 14.53 -10.69 20.72
CA GLU A 370 14.82 -12.09 21.02
C GLU A 370 15.23 -12.31 22.46
N ASN A 371 16.08 -11.43 23.01
CA ASN A 371 16.50 -11.49 24.41
C ASN A 371 15.30 -11.38 25.35
N LEU A 372 14.44 -10.39 25.15
CA LEU A 372 13.22 -10.15 25.94
C LEU A 372 12.27 -11.35 25.86
N ILE A 373 11.96 -11.80 24.66
CA ILE A 373 11.07 -12.94 24.41
C ILE A 373 11.60 -14.24 25.04
N ASN A 374 12.89 -14.52 24.86
CA ASN A 374 13.48 -15.74 25.42
C ASN A 374 13.45 -15.75 26.95
N GLN A 375 13.72 -14.62 27.61
CA GLN A 375 13.60 -14.49 29.05
C GLN A 375 12.16 -14.65 29.53
N LEU A 376 11.20 -14.00 28.84
CA LEU A 376 9.78 -14.06 29.16
C LEU A 376 9.24 -15.51 29.07
N ILE A 377 9.57 -16.21 27.98
CA ILE A 377 9.18 -17.62 27.80
C ILE A 377 9.86 -18.54 28.84
N ALA A 378 11.15 -18.29 29.15
CA ALA A 378 11.84 -19.03 30.21
C ALA A 378 11.14 -18.88 31.56
N GLN A 379 10.72 -17.66 31.91
CA GLN A 379 9.93 -17.38 33.11
C GLN A 379 8.57 -18.09 33.09
N ALA A 380 7.86 -18.03 31.96
CA ALA A 380 6.56 -18.69 31.80
C ALA A 380 6.68 -20.21 32.04
N ILE A 381 7.71 -20.85 31.46
CA ILE A 381 7.98 -22.29 31.65
C ILE A 381 8.40 -22.56 33.10
N GLN A 382 9.31 -21.76 33.66
CA GLN A 382 9.81 -21.95 35.03
C GLN A 382 8.72 -21.91 36.07
N TYR A 383 7.78 -20.97 35.93
CA TYR A 383 6.68 -20.79 36.88
C TYR A 383 5.40 -21.57 36.53
N GLY A 384 5.36 -22.19 35.34
CA GLY A 384 4.20 -22.97 34.88
C GLY A 384 3.00 -22.09 34.56
N LEU A 385 3.23 -20.98 33.87
CA LEU A 385 2.15 -20.07 33.40
C LEU A 385 1.32 -20.74 32.31
N ASP A 386 0.07 -20.33 32.17
CA ASP A 386 -0.85 -20.77 31.12
C ASP A 386 -0.85 -19.82 29.92
N GLY A 387 -0.36 -18.60 30.13
CA GLY A 387 -0.29 -17.58 29.05
C GLY A 387 0.55 -16.37 29.42
N ILE A 388 0.68 -15.51 28.41
CA ILE A 388 1.31 -14.19 28.49
C ILE A 388 0.26 -13.16 28.09
N ASN A 389 0.15 -12.08 28.86
CA ASN A 389 -0.63 -10.91 28.54
C ASN A 389 0.31 -9.72 28.29
N VAL A 390 0.23 -9.10 27.13
CA VAL A 390 1.09 -7.97 26.71
C VAL A 390 0.32 -6.67 26.87
N ASP A 391 0.81 -5.79 27.76
CA ASP A 391 0.24 -4.47 28.03
C ASP A 391 1.28 -3.37 27.75
N PHE A 392 1.56 -3.14 26.46
CA PHE A 392 2.45 -2.07 26.04
C PHE A 392 1.66 -0.82 25.69
N GLU A 393 1.86 0.21 26.47
CA GLU A 393 1.12 1.47 26.33
C GLU A 393 2.00 2.62 25.80
N LYS A 394 1.34 3.68 25.32
CA LYS A 394 1.95 4.95 24.91
C LYS A 394 3.01 4.79 23.81
N LEU A 395 2.83 3.80 22.97
CA LEU A 395 3.72 3.60 21.83
C LEU A 395 3.58 4.77 20.86
N SER A 396 4.71 5.21 20.30
CA SER A 396 4.72 6.16 19.18
C SER A 396 4.31 5.44 17.88
N SER A 397 3.91 6.20 16.87
CA SER A 397 3.65 5.64 15.53
C SER A 397 4.86 4.93 14.94
N GLU A 398 6.08 5.41 15.24
CA GLU A 398 7.33 4.80 14.81
C GLU A 398 7.59 3.47 15.50
N THR A 399 7.21 3.35 16.78
CA THR A 399 7.35 2.11 17.55
C THR A 399 6.37 1.03 17.09
N GLY A 400 5.24 1.41 16.49
CA GLY A 400 4.15 0.49 16.16
C GLY A 400 4.57 -0.70 15.30
N ILE A 401 5.39 -0.48 14.25
CA ILE A 401 5.85 -1.56 13.38
C ILE A 401 6.79 -2.54 14.12
N HIS A 402 7.57 -2.06 15.06
CA HIS A 402 8.45 -2.87 15.89
C HIS A 402 7.65 -3.65 16.94
N PHE A 403 6.59 -3.04 17.46
CA PHE A 403 5.67 -3.69 18.40
C PHE A 403 4.93 -4.86 17.75
N ILE A 404 4.37 -4.66 16.56
CA ILE A 404 3.68 -5.77 15.91
C ILE A 404 4.64 -6.89 15.51
N GLU A 405 5.90 -6.58 15.18
CA GLU A 405 6.92 -7.60 14.95
C GLU A 405 7.26 -8.36 16.24
N PHE A 406 7.40 -7.67 17.37
CA PHE A 406 7.54 -8.32 18.68
C PHE A 406 6.37 -9.28 18.97
N VAL A 407 5.14 -8.87 18.71
CA VAL A 407 3.95 -9.73 18.92
C VAL A 407 3.99 -10.96 17.99
N ARG A 408 4.40 -10.79 16.72
CA ARG A 408 4.60 -11.91 15.78
C ARG A 408 5.64 -12.91 16.29
N GLU A 409 6.82 -12.43 16.66
CA GLU A 409 7.90 -13.27 17.19
C GLU A 409 7.51 -13.96 18.50
N LEU A 410 6.86 -13.25 19.42
CA LEU A 410 6.35 -13.81 20.68
C LEU A 410 5.28 -14.88 20.43
N SER A 411 4.39 -14.67 19.45
CA SER A 411 3.34 -15.63 19.12
C SER A 411 3.90 -17.00 18.70
N ILE A 412 5.00 -17.01 17.94
CA ILE A 412 5.71 -18.24 17.54
C ILE A 412 6.16 -19.03 18.79
N LYS A 413 6.75 -18.31 19.76
CA LYS A 413 7.27 -18.91 20.99
C LYS A 413 6.15 -19.34 21.93
N CYS A 414 5.11 -18.55 22.10
CA CYS A 414 3.93 -18.92 22.88
C CYS A 414 3.28 -20.20 22.32
N ARG A 415 3.03 -20.24 21.02
CA ARG A 415 2.44 -21.42 20.36
C ARG A 415 3.29 -22.66 20.52
N SER A 416 4.61 -22.55 20.35
CA SER A 416 5.55 -23.66 20.51
C SER A 416 5.60 -24.23 21.93
N ASN A 417 5.17 -23.45 22.94
CA ASN A 417 5.16 -23.85 24.36
C ASN A 417 3.74 -24.00 24.93
N ASN A 418 2.71 -23.99 24.07
CA ASN A 418 1.30 -24.07 24.45
C ASN A 418 0.88 -23.01 25.49
N LEU A 419 1.39 -21.78 25.30
CA LEU A 419 1.05 -20.62 26.12
C LEU A 419 0.06 -19.74 25.36
N VAL A 420 -1.01 -19.31 26.01
CA VAL A 420 -1.93 -18.32 25.46
C VAL A 420 -1.21 -16.97 25.30
N LEU A 421 -1.42 -16.31 24.18
CA LEU A 421 -0.97 -14.94 23.96
C LEU A 421 -2.17 -14.01 23.88
N SER A 422 -2.26 -13.07 24.80
CA SER A 422 -3.24 -11.97 24.77
C SER A 422 -2.53 -10.63 24.70
N VAL A 423 -3.15 -9.65 24.00
CA VAL A 423 -2.58 -8.31 23.81
C VAL A 423 -3.61 -7.26 24.15
N ASP A 424 -3.24 -6.34 25.05
CA ASP A 424 -4.08 -5.24 25.50
C ASP A 424 -4.02 -4.07 24.54
N ASN A 425 -5.16 -3.45 24.28
CA ASN A 425 -5.29 -2.36 23.34
C ASN A 425 -6.21 -1.25 23.88
N TYR A 426 -5.86 -0.02 23.59
CA TYR A 426 -6.81 1.09 23.73
C TYR A 426 -8.05 0.87 22.85
N VAL A 427 -9.17 1.46 23.24
CA VAL A 427 -10.32 1.61 22.34
C VAL A 427 -9.83 2.19 21.01
N PRO A 428 -10.19 1.58 19.85
CA PRO A 428 -9.69 2.00 18.55
C PRO A 428 -10.01 3.47 18.25
N LYS A 429 -8.98 4.22 17.92
CA LYS A 429 -9.05 5.61 17.46
C LYS A 429 -7.96 5.82 16.41
N ALA A 430 -8.05 6.88 15.60
CA ALA A 430 -7.06 7.18 14.58
C ALA A 430 -5.63 7.25 15.14
N TYR A 431 -5.46 7.80 16.35
CA TYR A 431 -4.15 7.91 17.01
C TYR A 431 -3.58 6.59 17.53
N SER A 432 -4.35 5.49 17.55
CA SER A 432 -3.92 4.16 18.01
C SER A 432 -3.91 3.12 16.87
N SER A 433 -4.00 3.55 15.60
CA SER A 433 -3.98 2.65 14.44
C SER A 433 -2.66 1.88 14.31
N HIS A 434 -1.56 2.46 14.76
CA HIS A 434 -0.22 1.88 14.76
C HIS A 434 -0.05 0.68 15.73
N TYR A 435 -1.09 0.30 16.47
CA TYR A 435 -1.11 -0.97 17.22
C TYR A 435 -1.39 -2.18 16.33
N TYR A 436 -1.78 -1.99 15.05
CA TYR A 436 -2.00 -3.08 14.07
C TYR A 436 -2.94 -4.20 14.58
N ARG A 437 -4.09 -3.84 15.13
CA ARG A 437 -5.05 -4.80 15.73
C ARG A 437 -5.49 -5.91 14.78
N ALA A 438 -5.65 -5.61 13.50
CA ALA A 438 -5.98 -6.63 12.49
C ALA A 438 -4.92 -7.74 12.44
N GLU A 439 -3.63 -7.39 12.49
CA GLU A 439 -2.54 -8.36 12.51
C GLU A 439 -2.43 -9.07 13.86
N GLN A 440 -2.67 -8.38 14.98
CA GLN A 440 -2.80 -9.03 16.29
C GLN A 440 -3.91 -10.09 16.26
N GLY A 441 -5.05 -9.78 15.61
CA GLY A 441 -6.16 -10.73 15.41
C GLY A 441 -5.78 -11.97 14.62
N VAL A 442 -4.70 -11.93 13.84
CA VAL A 442 -4.15 -13.12 13.15
C VAL A 442 -3.23 -13.92 14.07
N VAL A 443 -2.26 -13.26 14.71
CA VAL A 443 -1.14 -13.93 15.36
C VAL A 443 -1.35 -14.20 16.86
N ALA A 444 -2.13 -13.36 17.57
CA ALA A 444 -2.47 -13.58 18.97
C ALA A 444 -3.70 -14.47 19.13
N ASP A 445 -3.84 -15.08 20.30
CA ASP A 445 -5.01 -15.87 20.67
C ASP A 445 -6.17 -15.01 21.08
N TYR A 446 -5.91 -13.90 21.81
CA TYR A 446 -6.91 -12.93 22.23
C TYR A 446 -6.40 -11.50 22.09
N VAL A 447 -7.32 -10.60 21.72
CA VAL A 447 -7.14 -9.16 21.67
C VAL A 447 -8.08 -8.53 22.69
N ILE A 448 -7.50 -7.87 23.69
CA ILE A 448 -8.25 -7.29 24.79
C ILE A 448 -8.40 -5.80 24.53
N ILE A 449 -9.63 -5.30 24.67
CA ILE A 449 -9.94 -3.87 24.58
C ILE A 449 -10.03 -3.31 26.00
N MET A 450 -9.21 -2.33 26.33
CA MET A 450 -9.33 -1.54 27.54
C MET A 450 -10.51 -0.57 27.40
N GLY A 451 -11.74 -1.09 27.57
CA GLY A 451 -13.00 -0.36 27.41
C GLY A 451 -13.27 0.60 28.57
N TYR A 452 -12.25 1.34 29.01
CA TYR A 452 -12.31 2.27 30.13
C TYR A 452 -11.36 3.46 29.91
N ASP A 453 -11.31 4.35 30.91
CA ASP A 453 -10.58 5.62 30.87
C ASP A 453 -11.02 6.54 29.71
N GLU A 454 -12.32 6.51 29.39
CA GLU A 454 -12.95 7.49 28.51
C GLU A 454 -12.67 8.92 29.01
N HIS A 455 -12.83 9.13 30.35
CA HIS A 455 -12.34 10.30 31.06
C HIS A 455 -11.38 9.86 32.16
N PHE A 456 -10.16 10.35 32.12
CA PHE A 456 -9.07 9.99 33.06
C PHE A 456 -8.55 11.23 33.82
N ALA A 457 -7.60 11.06 34.72
CA ALA A 457 -7.11 12.13 35.58
C ALA A 457 -6.54 13.37 34.88
N GLY A 458 -6.19 13.27 33.60
CA GLY A 458 -5.71 14.37 32.75
C GLY A 458 -6.74 14.94 31.78
N SER A 459 -8.00 14.48 31.84
CA SER A 459 -9.07 14.97 30.95
C SER A 459 -9.43 16.42 31.26
N GLU A 460 -9.70 17.21 30.22
CA GLU A 460 -10.13 18.60 30.33
C GLU A 460 -11.56 18.74 30.84
N GLU A 461 -12.38 17.71 30.63
CA GLU A 461 -13.78 17.67 31.06
C GLU A 461 -14.01 16.47 31.98
N SER A 462 -14.85 16.65 32.99
CA SER A 462 -15.33 15.58 33.87
C SER A 462 -16.27 14.65 33.10
N GLY A 463 -16.25 13.36 33.42
CA GLY A 463 -17.14 12.41 32.76
C GLY A 463 -17.03 10.98 33.28
N SER A 464 -17.74 10.08 32.63
CA SER A 464 -17.71 8.65 32.90
C SER A 464 -16.35 8.04 32.63
N VAL A 465 -15.91 7.09 33.44
CA VAL A 465 -14.74 6.27 33.17
C VAL A 465 -14.99 5.36 31.97
N ALA A 466 -16.21 4.88 31.77
CA ALA A 466 -16.62 4.02 30.69
C ALA A 466 -18.12 4.18 30.42
N SER A 467 -18.50 5.06 29.50
CA SER A 467 -19.90 5.13 29.09
C SER A 467 -20.26 3.96 28.19
N ILE A 468 -21.54 3.58 28.16
CA ILE A 468 -22.00 2.48 27.29
C ILE A 468 -21.77 2.78 25.79
N GLY A 469 -21.80 4.05 25.40
CA GLY A 469 -21.46 4.48 24.04
C GLY A 469 -19.99 4.21 23.70
N PHE A 470 -19.09 4.64 24.56
CA PHE A 470 -17.65 4.44 24.42
C PHE A 470 -17.28 2.95 24.33
N VAL A 471 -17.83 2.13 25.24
CA VAL A 471 -17.58 0.68 25.22
C VAL A 471 -18.11 0.03 23.96
N ARG A 472 -19.33 0.38 23.53
CA ARG A 472 -19.93 -0.14 22.31
C ARG A 472 -19.09 0.20 21.08
N ASP A 473 -18.73 1.46 20.92
CA ASP A 473 -17.89 1.94 19.82
C ASP A 473 -16.54 1.20 19.78
N GLY A 474 -15.94 0.97 20.96
CA GLY A 474 -14.71 0.21 21.10
C GLY A 474 -14.84 -1.23 20.60
N ILE A 475 -15.91 -1.91 20.99
CA ILE A 475 -16.19 -3.28 20.55
C ILE A 475 -16.46 -3.32 19.06
N GLU A 476 -17.35 -2.47 18.52
CA GLU A 476 -17.74 -2.46 17.10
C GLU A 476 -16.53 -2.17 16.19
N GLN A 477 -15.69 -1.20 16.55
CA GLN A 477 -14.48 -0.89 15.78
C GLN A 477 -13.44 -2.02 15.85
N THR A 478 -13.30 -2.69 17.01
CA THR A 478 -12.37 -3.83 17.09
C THR A 478 -12.89 -5.03 16.30
N LEU A 479 -14.19 -5.30 16.31
CA LEU A 479 -14.79 -6.39 15.51
C LEU A 479 -14.66 -6.18 13.98
N ALA A 480 -14.42 -4.95 13.54
CA ALA A 480 -14.10 -4.68 12.14
C ALA A 480 -12.69 -5.14 11.73
N GLU A 481 -11.78 -5.33 12.70
CA GLU A 481 -10.38 -5.69 12.47
C GLU A 481 -10.05 -7.11 12.98
N VAL A 482 -10.73 -7.60 14.02
CA VAL A 482 -10.39 -8.82 14.77
C VAL A 482 -11.58 -9.79 14.79
N PRO A 483 -11.37 -11.11 14.57
CA PRO A 483 -12.42 -12.11 14.70
C PRO A 483 -13.08 -12.09 16.10
N ALA A 484 -14.41 -12.17 16.13
CA ALA A 484 -15.20 -11.96 17.35
C ALA A 484 -14.82 -12.93 18.50
N GLU A 485 -14.45 -14.17 18.16
CA GLU A 485 -14.05 -15.21 19.11
C GLU A 485 -12.72 -14.92 19.83
N LYS A 486 -11.95 -13.94 19.33
CA LYS A 486 -10.68 -13.51 19.92
C LYS A 486 -10.80 -12.21 20.73
N VAL A 487 -11.95 -11.55 20.69
CA VAL A 487 -12.11 -10.23 21.33
C VAL A 487 -12.56 -10.40 22.78
N ILE A 488 -11.84 -9.76 23.71
CA ILE A 488 -12.21 -9.61 25.11
C ILE A 488 -12.37 -8.13 25.40
N ASN A 489 -13.50 -7.72 25.98
CA ASN A 489 -13.69 -6.35 26.44
C ASN A 489 -13.47 -6.23 27.93
N ALA A 490 -12.56 -5.39 28.35
CA ALA A 490 -12.30 -5.09 29.75
C ALA A 490 -13.20 -3.95 30.25
N VAL A 491 -13.57 -4.03 31.53
CA VAL A 491 -14.39 -3.04 32.22
C VAL A 491 -13.71 -2.58 33.52
N PRO A 492 -13.87 -1.32 33.93
CA PRO A 492 -13.23 -0.80 35.15
C PRO A 492 -13.92 -1.28 36.42
N PHE A 493 -13.16 -1.58 37.48
CA PHE A 493 -13.63 -1.77 38.83
C PHE A 493 -13.50 -0.49 39.70
N TYR A 494 -13.34 0.67 39.07
CA TYR A 494 -13.17 1.94 39.74
C TYR A 494 -14.04 3.03 39.10
N THR A 495 -14.22 4.11 39.82
CA THR A 495 -14.84 5.34 39.34
C THR A 495 -13.96 6.53 39.71
N ARG A 496 -14.24 7.69 39.13
CA ARG A 496 -13.51 8.93 39.42
C ARG A 496 -14.43 9.94 40.08
N LEU A 497 -13.94 10.60 41.12
CA LEU A 497 -14.58 11.76 41.73
C LEU A 497 -13.98 13.01 41.08
N TRP A 498 -14.83 13.85 40.51
CA TRP A 498 -14.44 15.09 39.88
C TRP A 498 -14.74 16.29 40.78
N GLN A 499 -13.80 17.22 40.85
CA GLN A 499 -14.02 18.54 41.45
C GLN A 499 -14.07 19.56 40.30
N GLU A 500 -15.23 20.15 40.06
CA GLU A 500 -15.41 21.16 39.02
C GLU A 500 -15.35 22.56 39.65
N THR A 501 -14.64 23.47 38.97
CA THR A 501 -14.67 24.91 39.26
C THR A 501 -15.68 25.57 38.34
N PRO A 502 -16.63 26.36 38.83
CA PRO A 502 -17.52 27.11 37.97
C PRO A 502 -16.72 27.97 36.97
N LYS A 503 -17.09 27.90 35.71
CA LYS A 503 -16.54 28.77 34.65
C LYS A 503 -16.98 30.22 34.83
#